data_f210ebb2b9ab6d4efccf0f9cb15fc974
#
_entry.id   f210ebb2b9ab6d4efccf0f9cb15fc974
#
_cell.length_a   1.000
_cell.length_b   1.000
_cell.length_c   1.000
_cell.angle_alpha   90.00
_cell.angle_beta   90.00
_cell.angle_gamma   90.00
#
_symmetry.space_group_name_H-M   'P 1'
#
loop_
_entity.id
_entity.type
_entity.pdbx_description
1 polymer ?
#
loop_
_entity_poly.entity_id
_entity_poly.type
_entity_poly.pdbx_seq_one_letter_code
_entity_poly.pdbx_strand_id
1 'polypeptide(L)'
;MIRHKAVYRGGSGEIVEKKSRFIANIKSVETVEEAQVYIEEMKKKYWDARHNCSAFSVGTEQVTTRCSDDGEPSGTAGKPILEVISGSGIHNIVVVVTRYFGGTLLGTGGLVRAYTDATRAGLENSDIVEKIPGRRVDIAMDYTDLGKLQYMLAQNEVLTEDTEYTDKVIIHALFPESDKEKLKKKITEATSGRVMTQEGEEVYFGTVDGEVIVF
;
A
#
# COMPACT_ATOMS: atom_id res chain seq x y z
N MET A 1 -11.49 7.69 -7.56
CA MET A 1 -10.30 7.23 -6.76
C MET A 1 -10.72 6.98 -5.31
N ILE A 2 -10.31 5.89 -4.67
CA ILE A 2 -10.72 5.50 -3.31
C ILE A 2 -9.49 5.38 -2.40
N ARG A 3 -9.59 5.91 -1.19
CA ARG A 3 -8.57 5.76 -0.13
C ARG A 3 -8.41 4.28 0.23
N HIS A 4 -7.19 3.76 0.18
CA HIS A 4 -6.90 2.35 0.43
C HIS A 4 -5.47 2.14 0.90
N LYS A 5 -5.23 1.00 1.56
CA LYS A 5 -3.87 0.56 1.89
C LYS A 5 -3.27 -0.21 0.71
N ALA A 6 -1.99 0.02 0.45
CA ALA A 6 -1.22 -0.70 -0.57
C ALA A 6 0.19 -1.03 -0.06
N VAL A 7 0.82 -1.99 -0.69
CA VAL A 7 2.24 -2.28 -0.45
C VAL A 7 3.07 -1.22 -1.17
N TYR A 8 3.90 -0.47 -0.45
CA TYR A 8 4.89 0.45 -1.02
C TYR A 8 6.15 -0.33 -1.40
N ARG A 9 6.72 -1.06 -0.45
CA ARG A 9 7.84 -1.97 -0.68
C ARG A 9 7.51 -3.35 -0.13
N GLY A 10 7.49 -4.34 -1.01
CA GLY A 10 7.22 -5.73 -0.63
C GLY A 10 8.39 -6.32 0.16
N GLY A 11 8.03 -7.06 1.19
CA GLY A 11 8.96 -7.78 2.04
C GLY A 11 8.87 -9.31 1.87
N SER A 12 9.64 -10.00 2.66
CA SER A 12 9.51 -11.44 2.84
C SER A 12 9.56 -11.83 4.31
N GLY A 13 8.85 -12.90 4.66
CA GLY A 13 8.87 -13.46 6.01
C GLY A 13 8.98 -14.97 5.96
N GLU A 14 9.61 -15.56 6.95
CA GLU A 14 9.75 -17.00 7.07
C GLU A 14 9.29 -17.47 8.44
N ILE A 15 8.55 -18.57 8.47
CA ILE A 15 8.26 -19.32 9.68
C ILE A 15 8.69 -20.77 9.52
N VAL A 16 8.95 -21.42 10.64
CA VAL A 16 9.25 -22.85 10.71
C VAL A 16 8.25 -23.53 11.64
N GLU A 17 7.49 -24.49 11.12
CA GLU A 17 6.55 -25.30 11.87
C GLU A 17 6.84 -26.78 11.66
N LYS A 18 7.14 -27.50 12.76
CA LYS A 18 7.52 -28.94 12.73
C LYS A 18 8.57 -29.27 11.65
N LYS A 19 9.62 -28.45 11.56
CA LYS A 19 10.72 -28.52 10.57
C LYS A 19 10.30 -28.17 9.13
N SER A 20 9.03 -27.96 8.81
CA SER A 20 8.62 -27.39 7.52
C SER A 20 8.90 -25.88 7.53
N ARG A 21 9.48 -25.37 6.43
CA ARG A 21 9.74 -23.94 6.24
C ARG A 21 8.67 -23.36 5.32
N PHE A 22 8.15 -22.21 5.70
CA PHE A 22 7.17 -21.43 4.91
C PHE A 22 7.73 -20.04 4.69
N ILE A 23 7.97 -19.70 3.44
CA ILE A 23 8.59 -18.43 3.02
C ILE A 23 7.56 -17.62 2.25
N ALA A 24 7.05 -16.56 2.86
CA ALA A 24 6.16 -15.62 2.18
C ALA A 24 6.99 -14.56 1.45
N ASN A 25 6.62 -14.29 0.20
CA ASN A 25 7.13 -13.18 -0.60
C ASN A 25 5.95 -12.30 -1.03
N ILE A 26 6.07 -10.99 -0.85
CA ILE A 26 5.02 -10.00 -1.06
C ILE A 26 5.43 -9.01 -2.12
N LYS A 27 4.51 -8.65 -3.02
CA LYS A 27 4.74 -7.62 -4.03
C LYS A 27 3.48 -6.80 -4.28
N SER A 28 3.67 -5.51 -4.54
CA SER A 28 2.64 -4.65 -5.10
C SER A 28 2.42 -4.99 -6.58
N VAL A 29 1.17 -5.03 -7.02
CA VAL A 29 0.78 -5.29 -8.41
C VAL A 29 -0.44 -4.45 -8.76
N GLU A 30 -0.49 -3.93 -9.97
CA GLU A 30 -1.62 -3.10 -10.41
C GLU A 30 -2.60 -3.90 -11.29
N THR A 31 -2.17 -5.03 -11.85
CA THR A 31 -2.98 -5.87 -12.73
C THR A 31 -2.94 -7.35 -12.34
N VAL A 32 -3.93 -8.11 -12.82
CA VAL A 32 -3.99 -9.57 -12.65
C VAL A 32 -2.81 -10.23 -13.37
N GLU A 33 -2.42 -9.70 -14.52
CA GLU A 33 -1.28 -10.17 -15.32
C GLU A 33 0.03 -10.02 -14.55
N GLU A 34 0.26 -8.88 -13.91
CA GLU A 34 1.44 -8.68 -13.06
C GLU A 34 1.48 -9.66 -11.87
N ALA A 35 0.33 -9.92 -11.24
CA ALA A 35 0.24 -10.90 -10.18
C ALA A 35 0.61 -12.31 -10.68
N GLN A 36 0.13 -12.70 -11.86
CA GLN A 36 0.45 -13.99 -12.47
C GLN A 36 1.92 -14.11 -12.84
N VAL A 37 2.51 -13.06 -13.42
CA VAL A 37 3.94 -13.02 -13.73
C VAL A 37 4.77 -13.21 -12.45
N TYR A 38 4.43 -12.52 -11.38
CA TYR A 38 5.14 -12.67 -10.11
C TYR A 38 5.02 -14.06 -9.50
N ILE A 39 3.85 -14.68 -9.57
CA ILE A 39 3.67 -16.07 -9.12
C ILE A 39 4.61 -17.01 -9.88
N GLU A 40 4.70 -16.87 -11.21
CA GLU A 40 5.62 -17.69 -12.03
C GLU A 40 7.10 -17.38 -11.75
N GLU A 41 7.46 -16.12 -11.45
CA GLU A 41 8.80 -15.74 -10.99
C GLU A 41 9.16 -16.47 -9.68
N MET A 42 8.24 -16.53 -8.72
CA MET A 42 8.48 -17.22 -7.45
C MET A 42 8.57 -18.73 -7.62
N LYS A 43 7.77 -19.35 -8.49
CA LYS A 43 7.90 -20.77 -8.84
C LYS A 43 9.26 -21.08 -9.46
N LYS A 44 9.77 -20.20 -10.30
CA LYS A 44 11.12 -20.35 -10.88
C LYS A 44 12.22 -20.16 -9.83
N LYS A 45 12.07 -19.17 -8.96
CA LYS A 45 13.03 -18.90 -7.88
C LYS A 45 13.13 -20.07 -6.90
N TYR A 46 12.00 -20.68 -6.55
CA TYR A 46 11.89 -21.79 -5.60
C TYR A 46 11.48 -23.09 -6.33
N TRP A 47 12.14 -23.36 -7.45
CA TRP A 47 11.84 -24.49 -8.35
C TRP A 47 11.93 -25.86 -7.69
N ASP A 48 12.72 -25.99 -6.62
CA ASP A 48 12.94 -27.20 -5.82
C ASP A 48 11.89 -27.38 -4.71
N ALA A 49 11.02 -26.39 -4.48
CA ALA A 49 9.91 -26.52 -3.57
C ALA A 49 8.72 -27.22 -4.23
N ARG A 50 7.97 -28.01 -3.45
CA ARG A 50 6.79 -28.72 -3.96
C ARG A 50 5.56 -27.84 -4.08
N HIS A 51 5.47 -26.78 -3.25
CA HIS A 51 4.29 -25.93 -3.14
C HIS A 51 4.70 -24.46 -3.11
N ASN A 52 4.19 -23.69 -4.04
CA ASN A 52 4.26 -22.24 -4.13
C ASN A 52 2.83 -21.69 -4.14
N CYS A 53 2.19 -21.77 -2.97
CA CYS A 53 0.79 -21.37 -2.81
C CYS A 53 0.66 -19.87 -2.90
N SER A 54 -0.42 -19.36 -3.48
CA SER A 54 -0.53 -17.93 -3.74
C SER A 54 -1.94 -17.39 -3.56
N ALA A 55 -2.02 -16.09 -3.30
CA ALA A 55 -3.25 -15.32 -3.43
C ALA A 55 -2.92 -13.89 -3.84
N PHE A 56 -3.88 -13.24 -4.50
CA PHE A 56 -3.80 -11.82 -4.82
C PHE A 56 -5.15 -11.13 -4.71
N SER A 57 -5.08 -9.80 -4.54
CA SER A 57 -6.20 -8.88 -4.58
C SER A 57 -5.82 -7.67 -5.42
N VAL A 58 -6.49 -7.47 -6.55
CA VAL A 58 -6.23 -6.40 -7.51
C VAL A 58 -7.47 -5.56 -7.73
N GLY A 59 -7.31 -4.25 -7.75
CA GLY A 59 -8.37 -3.25 -7.87
C GLY A 59 -8.84 -2.72 -6.53
N THR A 60 -9.48 -1.56 -6.55
CA THR A 60 -10.01 -0.87 -5.36
C THR A 60 -11.54 -0.70 -5.41
N GLU A 61 -12.10 -0.41 -6.58
CA GLU A 61 -13.55 -0.28 -6.79
C GLU A 61 -14.17 -1.60 -7.24
N GLN A 62 -13.52 -2.27 -8.18
CA GLN A 62 -13.86 -3.61 -8.63
C GLN A 62 -12.69 -4.53 -8.30
N VAL A 63 -12.81 -5.21 -7.17
CA VAL A 63 -11.73 -6.06 -6.64
C VAL A 63 -11.80 -7.44 -7.26
N THR A 64 -10.71 -7.85 -7.91
CA THR A 64 -10.50 -9.21 -8.39
C THR A 64 -9.58 -9.95 -7.45
N THR A 65 -10.05 -11.06 -6.88
CA THR A 65 -9.26 -11.94 -6.02
C THR A 65 -9.11 -13.32 -6.62
N ARG A 66 -7.95 -13.93 -6.46
CA ARG A 66 -7.72 -15.35 -6.76
C ARG A 66 -6.76 -15.95 -5.76
N CYS A 67 -6.87 -17.26 -5.56
CA CYS A 67 -5.94 -18.00 -4.72
C CYS A 67 -5.69 -19.40 -5.29
N SER A 68 -4.55 -20.00 -4.91
CA SER A 68 -4.13 -21.34 -5.34
C SER A 68 -3.44 -22.07 -4.20
N ASP A 69 -3.84 -23.32 -4.01
CA ASP A 69 -3.19 -24.23 -3.06
C ASP A 69 -1.93 -24.91 -3.63
N ASP A 70 -1.69 -24.81 -4.93
CA ASP A 70 -0.52 -25.36 -5.64
C ASP A 70 -0.12 -26.78 -5.18
N GLY A 71 -1.12 -27.67 -5.11
CA GLY A 71 -0.95 -29.08 -4.72
C GLY A 71 -0.99 -29.38 -3.22
N GLU A 72 -1.18 -28.39 -2.35
CA GLU A 72 -1.58 -28.63 -0.96
C GLU A 72 -3.03 -29.12 -0.88
N PRO A 73 -3.48 -29.72 0.21
CA PRO A 73 -4.88 -30.10 0.38
C PRO A 73 -5.81 -28.88 0.21
N SER A 74 -6.92 -29.10 -0.52
CA SER A 74 -7.83 -28.02 -0.89
C SER A 74 -8.23 -27.11 0.28
N GLY A 75 -8.07 -25.80 0.12
CA GLY A 75 -8.43 -24.77 1.09
C GLY A 75 -7.49 -24.63 2.28
N THR A 76 -6.32 -25.30 2.27
CA THR A 76 -5.39 -25.25 3.41
C THR A 76 -4.26 -24.21 3.26
N ALA A 77 -4.11 -23.64 2.07
CA ALA A 77 -3.03 -22.70 1.76
C ALA A 77 -3.52 -21.40 1.10
N GLY A 78 -4.01 -21.47 -0.13
CA GLY A 78 -4.41 -20.30 -0.89
C GLY A 78 -5.53 -19.48 -0.24
N LYS A 79 -6.54 -20.15 0.29
CA LYS A 79 -7.64 -19.49 1.02
C LYS A 79 -7.17 -18.78 2.29
N PRO A 80 -6.39 -19.41 3.20
CA PRO A 80 -5.78 -18.74 4.34
C PRO A 80 -4.94 -17.50 3.99
N ILE A 81 -4.14 -17.56 2.91
CA ILE A 81 -3.38 -16.41 2.42
C ILE A 81 -4.34 -15.29 2.01
N LEU A 82 -5.38 -15.59 1.24
CA LEU A 82 -6.37 -14.62 0.79
C LEU A 82 -7.14 -13.99 1.95
N GLU A 83 -7.48 -14.77 2.98
CA GLU A 83 -8.17 -14.27 4.18
C GLU A 83 -7.31 -13.26 4.95
N VAL A 84 -5.98 -13.46 5.02
CA VAL A 84 -5.07 -12.48 5.63
C VAL A 84 -5.03 -11.20 4.81
N ILE A 85 -4.92 -11.29 3.48
CA ILE A 85 -4.94 -10.13 2.57
C ILE A 85 -6.24 -9.35 2.78
N SER A 86 -7.38 -10.03 2.71
CA SER A 86 -8.71 -9.40 2.85
C SER A 86 -8.89 -8.74 4.22
N GLY A 87 -8.46 -9.40 5.30
CA GLY A 87 -8.53 -8.88 6.65
C GLY A 87 -7.60 -7.69 6.92
N SER A 88 -6.51 -7.54 6.16
CA SER A 88 -5.59 -6.41 6.28
C SER A 88 -6.10 -5.11 5.63
N GLY A 89 -7.07 -5.21 4.72
CA GLY A 89 -7.57 -4.09 3.91
C GLY A 89 -6.56 -3.58 2.88
N ILE A 90 -5.54 -4.38 2.56
CA ILE A 90 -4.53 -4.05 1.54
C ILE A 90 -5.05 -4.47 0.18
N HIS A 91 -4.96 -3.57 -0.79
CA HIS A 91 -5.30 -3.79 -2.19
C HIS A 91 -4.04 -3.81 -3.06
N ASN A 92 -4.20 -4.27 -4.31
CA ASN A 92 -3.11 -4.28 -5.30
C ASN A 92 -1.88 -5.04 -4.80
N ILE A 93 -2.12 -6.27 -4.32
CA ILE A 93 -1.11 -7.11 -3.66
C ILE A 93 -1.16 -8.54 -4.20
N VAL A 94 0.01 -9.15 -4.34
CA VAL A 94 0.20 -10.58 -4.51
C VAL A 94 1.09 -11.13 -3.41
N VAL A 95 0.72 -12.29 -2.89
CA VAL A 95 1.47 -13.04 -1.89
C VAL A 95 1.72 -14.45 -2.42
N VAL A 96 2.97 -14.90 -2.37
CA VAL A 96 3.35 -16.28 -2.65
C VAL A 96 4.04 -16.86 -1.42
N VAL A 97 3.50 -17.97 -0.90
CA VAL A 97 4.09 -18.70 0.21
C VAL A 97 4.65 -20.02 -0.29
N THR A 98 5.96 -20.12 -0.28
CA THR A 98 6.71 -21.32 -0.66
C THR A 98 6.91 -22.21 0.54
N ARG A 99 6.63 -23.51 0.38
CA ARG A 99 6.83 -24.49 1.46
C ARG A 99 7.87 -25.55 1.12
N TYR A 100 8.79 -25.77 2.06
CA TYR A 100 9.67 -26.92 2.11
C TYR A 100 9.24 -27.87 3.22
N PHE A 101 8.94 -29.12 2.86
CA PHE A 101 8.47 -30.13 3.82
C PHE A 101 9.57 -30.58 4.78
N GLY A 102 9.28 -30.56 6.08
CA GLY A 102 10.21 -30.91 7.16
C GLY A 102 10.17 -32.36 7.63
N GLY A 103 9.49 -33.25 6.90
CA GLY A 103 9.39 -34.68 7.27
C GLY A 103 8.27 -35.02 8.25
N THR A 104 7.56 -34.02 8.80
CA THR A 104 6.44 -34.24 9.74
C THR A 104 5.17 -33.63 9.17
N LEU A 105 4.08 -34.39 9.11
CA LEU A 105 2.77 -33.91 8.67
C LEU A 105 2.18 -32.94 9.70
N LEU A 106 1.67 -31.79 9.19
CA LEU A 106 1.02 -30.78 10.02
C LEU A 106 -0.48 -31.03 10.25
N GLY A 107 -1.11 -31.76 9.32
CA GLY A 107 -2.56 -31.85 9.20
C GLY A 107 -3.19 -30.57 8.65
N THR A 108 -4.46 -30.62 8.29
CA THR A 108 -5.17 -29.48 7.64
C THR A 108 -5.16 -28.22 8.50
N GLY A 109 -5.49 -28.32 9.79
CA GLY A 109 -5.46 -27.18 10.71
C GLY A 109 -4.08 -26.60 10.96
N GLY A 110 -3.03 -27.43 10.93
CA GLY A 110 -1.65 -26.99 11.04
C GLY A 110 -1.18 -26.24 9.79
N LEU A 111 -1.58 -26.71 8.60
CA LEU A 111 -1.29 -26.02 7.34
C LEU A 111 -1.97 -24.64 7.28
N VAL A 112 -3.25 -24.58 7.58
CA VAL A 112 -4.00 -23.30 7.62
C VAL A 112 -3.29 -22.27 8.49
N ARG A 113 -2.90 -22.65 9.72
CA ARG A 113 -2.17 -21.75 10.62
C ARG A 113 -0.82 -21.34 10.05
N ALA A 114 -0.02 -22.29 9.54
CA ALA A 114 1.29 -22.01 9.01
C ALA A 114 1.25 -21.05 7.80
N TYR A 115 0.33 -21.23 6.85
CA TYR A 115 0.17 -20.32 5.73
C TYR A 115 -0.33 -18.93 6.17
N THR A 116 -1.24 -18.86 7.15
CA THR A 116 -1.69 -17.61 7.78
C THR A 116 -0.52 -16.86 8.42
N ASP A 117 0.27 -17.55 9.27
CA ASP A 117 1.34 -16.94 10.04
C ASP A 117 2.51 -16.53 9.12
N ALA A 118 2.86 -17.32 8.12
CA ALA A 118 3.86 -16.95 7.12
C ALA A 118 3.44 -15.68 6.34
N THR A 119 2.17 -15.60 5.94
CA THR A 119 1.64 -14.42 5.25
C THR A 119 1.74 -13.17 6.14
N ARG A 120 1.37 -13.28 7.42
CA ARG A 120 1.49 -12.18 8.38
C ARG A 120 2.94 -11.74 8.55
N ALA A 121 3.86 -12.69 8.72
CA ALA A 121 5.30 -12.39 8.84
C ALA A 121 5.83 -11.66 7.59
N GLY A 122 5.36 -12.03 6.40
CA GLY A 122 5.71 -11.32 5.16
C GLY A 122 5.15 -9.89 5.12
N LEU A 123 3.91 -9.68 5.58
CA LEU A 123 3.29 -8.35 5.65
C LEU A 123 3.97 -7.46 6.70
N GLU A 124 4.34 -8.00 7.86
CA GLU A 124 5.07 -7.28 8.92
C GLU A 124 6.43 -6.76 8.45
N ASN A 125 7.06 -7.45 7.49
CA ASN A 125 8.33 -7.05 6.88
C ASN A 125 8.14 -6.24 5.58
N SER A 126 6.93 -5.77 5.30
CA SER A 126 6.60 -4.95 4.14
C SER A 126 6.26 -3.52 4.56
N ASP A 127 6.67 -2.54 3.76
CA ASP A 127 6.25 -1.16 3.97
C ASP A 127 4.84 -0.98 3.38
N ILE A 128 3.88 -0.69 4.24
CA ILE A 128 2.49 -0.46 3.86
C ILE A 128 2.20 1.03 3.91
N VAL A 129 1.63 1.56 2.84
CA VAL A 129 1.23 2.96 2.73
C VAL A 129 -0.29 3.06 2.62
N GLU A 130 -0.85 4.11 3.20
CA GLU A 130 -2.21 4.52 2.93
C GLU A 130 -2.21 5.49 1.75
N LYS A 131 -2.73 5.05 0.60
CA LYS A 131 -2.90 5.87 -0.60
C LYS A 131 -4.16 6.72 -0.46
N ILE A 132 -3.97 8.02 -0.34
CA ILE A 132 -5.03 9.03 -0.20
C ILE A 132 -5.27 9.64 -1.57
N PRO A 133 -6.50 9.58 -2.11
CA PRO A 133 -6.83 10.28 -3.35
C PRO A 133 -6.90 11.79 -3.10
N GLY A 134 -6.28 12.56 -3.97
CA GLY A 134 -6.28 14.00 -3.84
C GLY A 134 -5.75 14.71 -5.08
N ARG A 135 -5.34 15.94 -4.89
CA ARG A 135 -4.92 16.83 -5.97
C ARG A 135 -3.73 17.67 -5.55
N ARG A 136 -2.79 17.88 -6.45
CA ARG A 136 -1.77 18.91 -6.30
C ARG A 136 -2.43 20.28 -6.34
N VAL A 137 -2.03 21.16 -5.44
CA VAL A 137 -2.53 22.54 -5.37
C VAL A 137 -1.35 23.48 -5.11
N ASP A 138 -1.11 24.37 -6.06
CA ASP A 138 -0.13 25.43 -5.91
C ASP A 138 -0.78 26.61 -5.17
N ILE A 139 -0.11 27.07 -4.12
CA ILE A 139 -0.57 28.17 -3.26
C ILE A 139 0.43 29.31 -3.38
N ALA A 140 0.12 30.32 -4.21
CA ALA A 140 0.98 31.48 -4.45
C ALA A 140 0.62 32.63 -3.50
N MET A 141 1.63 33.19 -2.82
CA MET A 141 1.46 34.21 -1.79
C MET A 141 2.64 35.16 -1.69
N ASP A 142 2.42 36.29 -1.02
CA ASP A 142 3.50 37.17 -0.58
C ASP A 142 4.14 36.61 0.71
N TYR A 143 5.41 36.93 0.95
CA TYR A 143 6.17 36.47 2.14
C TYR A 143 5.48 36.80 3.48
N THR A 144 4.68 37.85 3.52
CA THR A 144 3.92 38.27 4.72
C THR A 144 2.85 37.26 5.14
N ASP A 145 2.30 36.47 4.21
CA ASP A 145 1.27 35.48 4.49
C ASP A 145 1.85 34.08 4.75
N LEU A 146 3.14 33.85 4.48
CA LEU A 146 3.80 32.53 4.54
C LEU A 146 3.64 31.84 5.91
N GLY A 147 4.03 32.52 7.00
CA GLY A 147 4.00 31.91 8.33
C GLY A 147 2.58 31.51 8.77
N LYS A 148 1.59 32.33 8.43
CA LYS A 148 0.17 32.04 8.71
C LYS A 148 -0.33 30.83 7.92
N LEU A 149 0.03 30.73 6.65
CA LEU A 149 -0.36 29.61 5.80
C LEU A 149 0.33 28.31 6.19
N GLN A 150 1.64 28.34 6.45
CA GLN A 150 2.35 27.15 6.94
C GLN A 150 1.74 26.61 8.23
N TYR A 151 1.41 27.50 9.17
CA TYR A 151 0.74 27.12 10.41
C TYR A 151 -0.63 26.49 10.14
N MET A 152 -1.43 27.08 9.26
CA MET A 152 -2.77 26.57 8.92
C MET A 152 -2.69 25.22 8.19
N LEU A 153 -1.76 25.06 7.25
CA LEU A 153 -1.55 23.78 6.54
C LEU A 153 -1.15 22.68 7.53
N ALA A 154 -0.20 22.97 8.43
CA ALA A 154 0.21 22.04 9.48
C ALA A 154 -0.93 21.65 10.43
N GLN A 155 -1.75 22.61 10.86
CA GLN A 155 -2.92 22.36 11.72
C GLN A 155 -4.01 21.51 11.04
N ASN A 156 -4.03 21.45 9.72
CA ASN A 156 -4.95 20.62 8.95
C ASN A 156 -4.28 19.36 8.36
N GLU A 157 -3.05 19.03 8.82
CA GLU A 157 -2.28 17.86 8.39
C GLU A 157 -2.11 17.78 6.85
N VAL A 158 -2.04 18.96 6.21
CA VAL A 158 -1.83 19.04 4.76
C VAL A 158 -0.37 18.75 4.45
N LEU A 159 -0.15 17.74 3.63
CA LEU A 159 1.19 17.40 3.16
C LEU A 159 1.64 18.38 2.07
N THR A 160 2.93 18.70 2.06
CA THR A 160 3.56 19.57 1.06
C THR A 160 4.71 18.82 0.40
N GLU A 161 4.85 18.96 -0.92
CA GLU A 161 5.95 18.37 -1.68
C GLU A 161 7.18 19.28 -1.62
N ASP A 162 6.99 20.58 -1.90
CA ASP A 162 8.07 21.56 -1.95
C ASP A 162 7.54 22.99 -1.71
N THR A 163 8.46 23.94 -1.55
CA THR A 163 8.17 25.38 -1.48
C THR A 163 9.19 26.16 -2.30
N GLU A 164 8.71 26.88 -3.30
CA GLU A 164 9.54 27.76 -4.13
C GLU A 164 9.60 29.18 -3.52
N TYR A 165 10.81 29.76 -3.52
CA TYR A 165 11.07 31.10 -3.00
C TYR A 165 11.64 31.96 -4.14
N THR A 166 10.76 32.80 -4.73
CA THR A 166 11.14 33.77 -5.77
C THR A 166 10.75 35.19 -5.34
N ASP A 167 10.21 36.00 -6.22
CA ASP A 167 9.52 37.28 -5.88
C ASP A 167 8.23 37.03 -5.09
N LYS A 168 7.69 35.83 -5.20
CA LYS A 168 6.59 35.29 -4.36
C LYS A 168 7.00 33.93 -3.81
N VAL A 169 6.21 33.45 -2.85
CA VAL A 169 6.33 32.08 -2.34
C VAL A 169 5.23 31.23 -2.98
N ILE A 170 5.60 30.05 -3.46
CA ILE A 170 4.66 29.06 -3.95
C ILE A 170 4.84 27.80 -3.11
N ILE A 171 3.80 27.37 -2.39
CA ILE A 171 3.76 26.08 -1.70
C ILE A 171 3.05 25.07 -2.59
N HIS A 172 3.73 23.96 -2.91
CA HIS A 172 3.16 22.81 -3.61
C HIS A 172 2.55 21.86 -2.58
N ALA A 173 1.24 21.90 -2.44
CA ALA A 173 0.50 21.15 -1.42
C ALA A 173 -0.32 20.01 -2.03
N LEU A 174 -0.57 18.98 -1.23
CA LEU A 174 -1.38 17.81 -1.58
C LEU A 174 -2.69 17.87 -0.79
N PHE A 175 -3.77 18.19 -1.47
CA PHE A 175 -5.09 18.28 -0.82
C PHE A 175 -5.85 16.98 -1.01
N PRO A 176 -6.27 16.31 0.10
CA PRO A 176 -7.21 15.20 0.00
C PRO A 176 -8.48 15.65 -0.73
N GLU A 177 -8.98 14.84 -1.67
CA GLU A 177 -10.18 15.19 -2.43
C GLU A 177 -11.40 15.44 -1.52
N SER A 178 -11.48 14.70 -0.39
CA SER A 178 -12.53 14.88 0.62
C SER A 178 -12.53 16.24 1.31
N ASP A 179 -11.38 16.89 1.44
CA ASP A 179 -11.21 18.12 2.21
C ASP A 179 -10.86 19.35 1.36
N LYS A 180 -10.68 19.17 0.05
CA LYS A 180 -10.19 20.18 -0.87
C LYS A 180 -10.94 21.51 -0.77
N GLU A 181 -12.25 21.48 -0.90
CA GLU A 181 -13.08 22.69 -0.87
C GLU A 181 -13.05 23.38 0.51
N LYS A 182 -13.03 22.59 1.58
CA LYS A 182 -12.90 23.10 2.95
C LYS A 182 -11.55 23.80 3.17
N LEU A 183 -10.47 23.21 2.67
CA LEU A 183 -9.11 23.77 2.77
C LEU A 183 -8.99 25.08 1.98
N LYS A 184 -9.49 25.13 0.75
CA LYS A 184 -9.54 26.35 -0.07
C LYS A 184 -10.30 27.47 0.62
N LYS A 185 -11.46 27.18 1.19
CA LYS A 185 -12.23 28.15 1.95
C LYS A 185 -11.45 28.71 3.14
N LYS A 186 -10.80 27.83 3.91
CA LYS A 186 -9.94 28.24 5.03
C LYS A 186 -8.78 29.14 4.59
N ILE A 187 -8.12 28.84 3.45
CA ILE A 187 -7.06 29.68 2.89
C ILE A 187 -7.61 31.06 2.55
N THR A 188 -8.73 31.13 1.84
CA THR A 188 -9.37 32.39 1.46
C THR A 188 -9.74 33.22 2.67
N GLU A 189 -10.34 32.62 3.69
CA GLU A 189 -10.71 33.30 4.95
C GLU A 189 -9.47 33.77 5.71
N ALA A 190 -8.45 32.92 5.85
CA ALA A 190 -7.23 33.25 6.58
C ALA A 190 -6.44 34.39 5.95
N THR A 191 -6.49 34.53 4.64
CA THR A 191 -5.71 35.52 3.88
C THR A 191 -6.56 36.67 3.32
N SER A 192 -7.84 36.73 3.67
CA SER A 192 -8.80 37.71 3.12
C SER A 192 -8.79 37.76 1.58
N GLY A 193 -8.63 36.60 0.95
CA GLY A 193 -8.64 36.42 -0.51
C GLY A 193 -7.36 36.89 -1.23
N ARG A 194 -6.28 37.23 -0.52
CA ARG A 194 -5.02 37.67 -1.15
C ARG A 194 -4.22 36.55 -1.79
N VAL A 195 -4.38 35.32 -1.31
CA VAL A 195 -3.64 34.15 -1.78
C VAL A 195 -4.39 33.47 -2.92
N MET A 196 -3.67 33.14 -3.96
CA MET A 196 -4.20 32.43 -5.13
C MET A 196 -3.89 30.94 -5.01
N THR A 197 -4.90 30.11 -5.31
CA THR A 197 -4.73 28.65 -5.39
C THR A 197 -4.98 28.20 -6.81
N GLN A 198 -4.09 27.33 -7.33
CA GLN A 198 -4.24 26.71 -8.64
C GLN A 198 -4.28 25.20 -8.48
N GLU A 199 -5.33 24.55 -8.99
CA GLU A 199 -5.41 23.09 -9.00
C GLU A 199 -4.57 22.49 -10.12
N GLY A 200 -3.78 21.48 -9.79
CA GLY A 200 -3.03 20.65 -10.71
C GLY A 200 -3.70 19.30 -10.96
N GLU A 201 -2.89 18.28 -11.15
CA GLU A 201 -3.33 16.92 -11.48
C GLU A 201 -3.92 16.17 -10.27
N GLU A 202 -4.75 15.17 -10.57
CA GLU A 202 -5.20 14.20 -9.58
C GLU A 202 -4.09 13.18 -9.32
N VAL A 203 -3.84 12.90 -8.05
CA VAL A 203 -2.78 11.98 -7.61
C VAL A 203 -3.26 11.14 -6.45
N TYR A 204 -2.62 9.98 -6.25
CA TYR A 204 -2.57 9.35 -4.95
C TYR A 204 -1.33 9.83 -4.20
N PHE A 205 -1.44 10.06 -2.91
CA PHE A 205 -0.32 10.39 -2.06
C PHE A 205 -0.44 9.73 -0.68
N GLY A 206 0.67 9.70 0.04
CA GLY A 206 0.74 9.17 1.40
C GLY A 206 2.08 9.45 2.04
N THR A 207 2.33 8.87 3.20
CA THR A 207 3.62 8.98 3.89
C THR A 207 4.19 7.61 4.18
N VAL A 208 5.50 7.48 3.96
CA VAL A 208 6.29 6.29 4.32
C VAL A 208 7.53 6.80 5.05
N ASP A 209 7.78 6.30 6.26
CA ASP A 209 8.92 6.73 7.12
C ASP A 209 9.00 8.24 7.34
N GLY A 210 7.86 8.94 7.31
CA GLY A 210 7.77 10.40 7.46
C GLY A 210 8.01 11.20 6.18
N GLU A 211 8.35 10.54 5.07
CA GLU A 211 8.48 11.17 3.75
C GLU A 211 7.17 11.14 2.98
N VAL A 212 6.89 12.22 2.26
CA VAL A 212 5.73 12.33 1.37
C VAL A 212 6.03 11.60 0.07
N ILE A 213 5.15 10.67 -0.30
CA ILE A 213 5.24 9.92 -1.56
C ILE A 213 4.00 10.22 -2.40
N VAL A 214 4.20 10.50 -3.68
CA VAL A 214 3.15 10.66 -4.69
C VAL A 214 3.22 9.48 -5.67
N PHE A 215 2.04 8.96 -6.08
CA PHE A 215 1.88 7.77 -6.91
C PHE A 215 1.17 8.08 -8.22
#